data_8a2ca0ba04a20eff084ffe1da3df600c
#
_entry.id   8a2ca0ba04a20eff084ffe1da3df600c
#
_cell.length_a   1.000
_cell.length_b   1.000
_cell.length_c   1.000
_cell.angle_alpha   90.00
_cell.angle_beta   90.00
_cell.angle_gamma   90.00
#
_symmetry.space_group_name_H-M   'P 1'
#
loop_
_entity.id
_entity.type
_entity.pdbx_description
1 polymer ?
#
loop_
_entity_poly.entity_id
_entity_poly.type
_entity_poly.pdbx_seq_one_letter_code
_entity_poly.pdbx_strand_id
1 'polypeptide(L)'
;MSQKTKLYALSKTLGYLLLLSIALAYLSPLISTMLAAFRTDADLLKNGIFSFPRPFYIGGFGRVWREGNLGIYVRNSLIVTMTATIATLVCASLAAYAIARYNFHLKILVLLLFLAGLFFPPQVYIVPIYFLANKLRLYNTYLGLIAVHLAYQLPFSILLLRGFFKTIPSALLDAAHIDGASELKILLKIILPLSVPSIGAMAILLFTWIWNDYFWALSMSHSAKAQTIMIGIAAFRGRLVMNWNNEATSSFIAMLPPLIMFFAFQKFFIKGVRMGGIK
;
A
#
# COMPACT_ATOMS: atom_id res chain seq x y z
N MET A 1 -4.42 -6.99 -49.62
CA MET A 1 -4.33 -7.37 -48.20
C MET A 1 -5.09 -8.68 -48.04
N SER A 2 -4.40 -9.75 -47.63
CA SER A 2 -4.99 -11.09 -47.45
C SER A 2 -6.11 -11.05 -46.42
N GLN A 3 -7.14 -11.90 -46.60
CA GLN A 3 -8.30 -12.02 -45.70
C GLN A 3 -7.83 -12.36 -44.24
N LYS A 4 -6.73 -13.10 -44.09
CA LYS A 4 -6.07 -13.40 -42.81
C LYS A 4 -5.56 -12.12 -42.10
N THR A 5 -5.01 -11.16 -42.85
CA THR A 5 -4.49 -9.89 -42.28
C THR A 5 -5.62 -9.01 -41.76
N LYS A 6 -6.78 -9.00 -42.46
CA LYS A 6 -7.99 -8.27 -42.01
C LYS A 6 -8.58 -8.90 -40.72
N LEU A 7 -8.67 -10.23 -40.67
CA LEU A 7 -9.17 -10.92 -39.46
C LEU A 7 -8.24 -10.70 -38.24
N TYR A 8 -6.93 -10.73 -38.44
CA TYR A 8 -5.96 -10.45 -37.39
C TYR A 8 -6.05 -8.99 -36.90
N ALA A 9 -6.18 -8.03 -37.83
CA ALA A 9 -6.37 -6.64 -37.45
C ALA A 9 -7.69 -6.43 -36.68
N LEU A 10 -8.79 -7.05 -37.12
CA LEU A 10 -10.09 -6.98 -36.44
C LEU A 10 -10.04 -7.56 -35.02
N SER A 11 -9.44 -8.75 -34.84
CA SER A 11 -9.31 -9.38 -33.52
C SER A 11 -8.47 -8.54 -32.56
N LYS A 12 -7.41 -7.89 -33.07
CA LYS A 12 -6.55 -6.98 -32.29
C LYS A 12 -7.32 -5.71 -31.88
N THR A 13 -8.10 -5.14 -32.80
CA THR A 13 -8.95 -3.94 -32.51
C THR A 13 -10.02 -4.29 -31.47
N LEU A 14 -10.71 -5.42 -31.60
CA LEU A 14 -11.69 -5.89 -30.62
C LEU A 14 -11.03 -6.12 -29.24
N GLY A 15 -9.82 -6.69 -29.19
CA GLY A 15 -9.05 -6.84 -27.97
C GLY A 15 -8.73 -5.52 -27.28
N TYR A 16 -8.30 -4.51 -28.04
CA TYR A 16 -8.07 -3.16 -27.49
C TYR A 16 -9.35 -2.48 -27.00
N LEU A 17 -10.47 -2.63 -27.73
CA LEU A 17 -11.76 -2.08 -27.31
C LEU A 17 -12.24 -2.73 -26.01
N LEU A 18 -12.09 -4.03 -25.89
CA LEU A 18 -12.41 -4.77 -24.65
C LEU A 18 -11.55 -4.28 -23.48
N LEU A 19 -10.22 -4.19 -23.67
CA LEU A 19 -9.32 -3.69 -22.64
C LEU A 19 -9.63 -2.25 -22.24
N LEU A 20 -9.97 -1.39 -23.20
CA LEU A 20 -10.38 -0.01 -22.93
C LEU A 20 -11.67 0.05 -22.12
N SER A 21 -12.67 -0.77 -22.48
CA SER A 21 -13.94 -0.84 -21.77
C SER A 21 -13.75 -1.31 -20.31
N ILE A 22 -12.92 -2.33 -20.10
CA ILE A 22 -12.56 -2.79 -18.78
C ILE A 22 -11.84 -1.69 -18.00
N ALA A 23 -10.86 -1.01 -18.61
CA ALA A 23 -10.13 0.09 -17.96
C ALA A 23 -11.06 1.23 -17.55
N LEU A 24 -11.99 1.64 -18.42
CA LEU A 24 -12.99 2.67 -18.12
C LEU A 24 -13.92 2.25 -16.98
N ALA A 25 -14.36 0.98 -16.96
CA ALA A 25 -15.18 0.45 -15.88
C ALA A 25 -14.44 0.48 -14.52
N TYR A 26 -13.15 0.10 -14.49
CA TYR A 26 -12.33 0.19 -13.28
C TYR A 26 -12.02 1.63 -12.85
N LEU A 27 -11.89 2.56 -13.79
CA LEU A 27 -11.63 3.97 -13.48
C LEU A 27 -12.91 4.74 -13.11
N SER A 28 -14.09 4.22 -13.44
CA SER A 28 -15.35 4.93 -13.21
C SER A 28 -15.60 5.36 -11.76
N PRO A 29 -15.35 4.57 -10.70
CA PRO A 29 -15.52 5.03 -9.33
C PRO A 29 -14.51 6.10 -8.93
N LEU A 30 -13.29 6.06 -9.45
CA LEU A 30 -12.30 7.11 -9.23
C LEU A 30 -12.72 8.41 -9.88
N ILE A 31 -13.16 8.35 -11.14
CA ILE A 31 -13.66 9.51 -11.90
C ILE A 31 -14.88 10.11 -11.19
N SER A 32 -15.84 9.29 -10.74
CA SER A 32 -17.02 9.78 -10.02
C SER A 32 -16.67 10.49 -8.72
N THR A 33 -15.72 9.95 -7.94
CA THR A 33 -15.21 10.58 -6.71
C THR A 33 -14.52 11.92 -7.02
N MET A 34 -13.72 11.97 -8.08
CA MET A 34 -13.08 13.21 -8.53
C MET A 34 -14.11 14.26 -8.93
N LEU A 35 -15.12 13.90 -9.75
CA LEU A 35 -16.18 14.82 -10.14
C LEU A 35 -16.98 15.30 -8.93
N ALA A 36 -17.34 14.39 -8.01
CA ALA A 36 -18.10 14.71 -6.80
C ALA A 36 -17.35 15.66 -5.85
N ALA A 37 -16.02 15.58 -5.76
CA ALA A 37 -15.22 16.47 -4.94
C ALA A 37 -15.35 17.96 -5.32
N PHE A 38 -15.68 18.24 -6.58
CA PHE A 38 -15.85 19.60 -7.12
C PHE A 38 -17.31 20.02 -7.29
N ARG A 39 -18.24 19.41 -6.53
CA ARG A 39 -19.69 19.64 -6.66
C ARG A 39 -20.29 19.91 -5.28
N THR A 40 -21.40 20.63 -5.25
CA THR A 40 -22.20 20.82 -4.01
C THR A 40 -23.08 19.59 -3.75
N ASP A 41 -23.50 19.38 -2.49
CA ASP A 41 -24.43 18.30 -2.16
C ASP A 41 -25.74 18.40 -2.94
N ALA A 42 -26.29 19.61 -3.09
CA ALA A 42 -27.51 19.84 -3.86
C ALA A 42 -27.37 19.41 -5.34
N ASP A 43 -26.20 19.69 -5.95
CA ASP A 43 -25.92 19.30 -7.33
C ASP A 43 -25.73 17.76 -7.45
N LEU A 44 -25.06 17.14 -6.50
CA LEU A 44 -24.88 15.68 -6.45
C LEU A 44 -26.21 14.94 -6.37
N LEU A 45 -27.13 15.41 -5.52
CA LEU A 45 -28.45 14.83 -5.34
C LEU A 45 -29.34 15.03 -6.58
N LYS A 46 -29.23 16.18 -7.25
CA LYS A 46 -30.06 16.52 -8.42
C LYS A 46 -29.61 15.82 -9.70
N ASN A 47 -28.30 15.79 -9.96
CA ASN A 47 -27.75 15.42 -11.26
C ASN A 47 -27.00 14.09 -11.28
N GLY A 48 -26.95 13.35 -10.15
CA GLY A 48 -26.26 12.07 -10.03
C GLY A 48 -24.73 12.20 -10.01
N ILE A 49 -24.03 11.10 -9.73
CA ILE A 49 -22.59 11.08 -9.39
C ILE A 49 -21.66 11.27 -10.61
N PHE A 50 -22.11 10.97 -11.83
CA PHE A 50 -21.30 11.04 -13.05
C PHE A 50 -21.45 12.34 -13.83
N SER A 51 -22.30 13.27 -13.40
CA SER A 51 -22.46 14.53 -14.10
C SER A 51 -21.27 15.46 -13.86
N PHE A 52 -20.98 16.28 -14.87
CA PHE A 52 -19.88 17.24 -14.81
C PHE A 52 -20.20 18.39 -13.83
N PRO A 53 -19.22 18.88 -13.01
CA PRO A 53 -19.42 19.97 -12.07
C PRO A 53 -19.92 21.26 -12.75
N ARG A 54 -21.11 21.73 -12.36
CA ARG A 54 -21.70 22.99 -12.84
C ARG A 54 -22.61 23.61 -11.77
N PRO A 55 -22.18 24.68 -11.06
CA PRO A 55 -20.87 25.35 -11.11
C PRO A 55 -19.74 24.51 -10.48
N PHE A 56 -18.51 24.81 -10.84
CA PHE A 56 -17.32 24.20 -10.24
C PHE A 56 -17.14 24.70 -8.82
N TYR A 57 -17.22 23.79 -7.85
CA TYR A 57 -17.22 24.12 -6.42
C TYR A 57 -15.96 23.61 -5.74
N ILE A 58 -15.18 24.53 -5.16
CA ILE A 58 -13.94 24.22 -4.43
C ILE A 58 -14.04 24.41 -2.91
N GLY A 59 -15.18 24.92 -2.41
CA GLY A 59 -15.37 25.24 -0.99
C GLY A 59 -15.28 24.02 -0.08
N GLY A 60 -15.55 22.81 -0.58
CA GLY A 60 -15.39 21.55 0.13
C GLY A 60 -13.96 21.34 0.65
N PHE A 61 -12.94 21.69 -0.16
CA PHE A 61 -11.54 21.53 0.21
C PHE A 61 -11.17 22.35 1.45
N GLY A 62 -11.57 23.63 1.49
CA GLY A 62 -11.35 24.48 2.66
C GLY A 62 -12.08 23.97 3.91
N ARG A 63 -13.29 23.46 3.75
CA ARG A 63 -14.13 22.93 4.82
C ARG A 63 -13.53 21.65 5.43
N VAL A 64 -13.20 20.63 4.63
CA VAL A 64 -12.63 19.39 5.16
C VAL A 64 -11.26 19.61 5.79
N TRP A 65 -10.47 20.56 5.25
CA TRP A 65 -9.13 20.84 5.75
C TRP A 65 -9.16 21.54 7.11
N ARG A 66 -10.02 22.57 7.27
CA ARG A 66 -10.08 23.42 8.50
C ARG A 66 -11.04 22.84 9.54
N GLU A 67 -12.28 22.59 9.17
CA GLU A 67 -13.32 22.16 10.10
C GLU A 67 -13.25 20.66 10.39
N GLY A 68 -12.86 19.86 9.38
CA GLY A 68 -12.66 18.43 9.50
C GLY A 68 -11.30 18.01 10.05
N ASN A 69 -10.37 18.97 10.27
CA ASN A 69 -8.99 18.71 10.70
C ASN A 69 -8.24 17.69 9.82
N LEU A 70 -8.61 17.59 8.52
CA LEU A 70 -8.09 16.57 7.62
C LEU A 70 -6.55 16.61 7.51
N GLY A 71 -5.95 17.80 7.62
CA GLY A 71 -4.50 18.00 7.61
C GLY A 71 -3.77 17.22 8.71
N ILE A 72 -4.37 17.09 9.90
CA ILE A 72 -3.80 16.29 11.01
C ILE A 72 -3.80 14.80 10.61
N TYR A 73 -4.91 14.30 10.10
CA TYR A 73 -5.05 12.89 9.68
C TYR A 73 -4.12 12.54 8.51
N VAL A 74 -3.97 13.44 7.52
CA VAL A 74 -2.99 13.30 6.42
C VAL A 74 -1.57 13.20 6.96
N ARG A 75 -1.17 14.13 7.84
CA ARG A 75 0.15 14.12 8.47
C ARG A 75 0.40 12.82 9.24
N ASN A 76 -0.56 12.39 10.06
CA ASN A 76 -0.46 11.17 10.83
C ASN A 76 -0.28 9.96 9.91
N SER A 77 -1.11 9.87 8.86
CA SER A 77 -0.99 8.80 7.85
C SER A 77 0.37 8.79 7.18
N LEU A 78 0.90 9.93 6.80
CA LEU A 78 2.25 10.01 6.20
C LEU A 78 3.32 9.50 7.17
N ILE A 79 3.29 9.95 8.43
CA ILE A 79 4.26 9.50 9.45
C ILE A 79 4.18 7.99 9.65
N VAL A 80 2.98 7.47 9.91
CA VAL A 80 2.78 6.04 10.18
C VAL A 80 3.15 5.21 8.96
N THR A 81 2.62 5.55 7.78
CA THR A 81 2.82 4.76 6.55
C THR A 81 4.28 4.77 6.12
N MET A 82 4.94 5.92 6.06
CA MET A 82 6.35 6.00 5.65
C MET A 82 7.25 5.24 6.61
N THR A 83 7.08 5.47 7.92
CA THR A 83 7.92 4.83 8.93
C THR A 83 7.69 3.31 8.98
N ALA A 84 6.44 2.85 8.96
CA ALA A 84 6.13 1.43 8.96
C ALA A 84 6.60 0.74 7.67
N THR A 85 6.46 1.38 6.51
CA THR A 85 6.96 0.84 5.22
C THR A 85 8.47 0.66 5.27
N ILE A 86 9.21 1.69 5.67
CA ILE A 86 10.68 1.64 5.74
C ILE A 86 11.13 0.58 6.77
N ALA A 87 10.55 0.59 7.97
CA ALA A 87 10.88 -0.38 9.01
C ALA A 87 10.61 -1.82 8.55
N THR A 88 9.46 -2.06 7.89
CA THR A 88 9.12 -3.38 7.36
C THR A 88 10.10 -3.81 6.27
N LEU A 89 10.47 -2.94 5.35
CA LEU A 89 11.44 -3.26 4.29
C LEU A 89 12.82 -3.59 4.87
N VAL A 90 13.28 -2.83 5.86
CA VAL A 90 14.57 -3.08 6.51
C VAL A 90 14.54 -4.43 7.23
N CYS A 91 13.57 -4.66 8.12
CA CYS A 91 13.46 -5.91 8.87
C CYS A 91 13.25 -7.12 7.94
N ALA A 92 12.38 -6.98 6.93
CA ALA A 92 12.12 -8.04 5.97
C ALA A 92 13.34 -8.36 5.11
N SER A 93 14.13 -7.35 4.71
CA SER A 93 15.36 -7.58 3.92
C SER A 93 16.40 -8.34 4.71
N LEU A 94 16.62 -7.98 5.97
CA LEU A 94 17.54 -8.70 6.86
C LEU A 94 17.11 -10.16 7.08
N ALA A 95 15.84 -10.37 7.44
CA ALA A 95 15.29 -11.71 7.67
C ALA A 95 15.25 -12.55 6.38
N ALA A 96 14.82 -11.96 5.26
CA ALA A 96 14.76 -12.62 3.97
C ALA A 96 16.16 -13.04 3.49
N TYR A 97 17.18 -12.21 3.69
CA TYR A 97 18.55 -12.52 3.37
C TYR A 97 19.04 -13.72 4.20
N ALA A 98 18.86 -13.67 5.51
CA ALA A 98 19.25 -14.76 6.39
C ALA A 98 18.59 -16.09 5.99
N ILE A 99 17.26 -16.07 5.78
CA ILE A 99 16.51 -17.27 5.39
C ILE A 99 16.81 -17.74 3.94
N ALA A 100 17.21 -16.82 3.05
CA ALA A 100 17.55 -17.20 1.67
C ALA A 100 18.92 -17.90 1.60
N ARG A 101 19.90 -17.43 2.35
CA ARG A 101 21.31 -17.74 2.14
C ARG A 101 21.92 -18.68 3.19
N TYR A 102 21.49 -18.56 4.44
CA TYR A 102 22.03 -19.44 5.48
C TYR A 102 21.23 -20.75 5.59
N ASN A 103 21.93 -21.81 5.95
CA ASN A 103 21.36 -23.08 6.36
C ASN A 103 21.52 -23.23 7.89
N PHE A 104 20.39 -23.21 8.60
CA PHE A 104 20.33 -23.39 10.05
C PHE A 104 19.19 -24.35 10.42
N HIS A 105 19.33 -25.05 11.53
CA HIS A 105 18.46 -26.15 11.94
C HIS A 105 16.97 -25.79 12.00
N LEU A 106 16.63 -24.58 12.47
CA LEU A 106 15.24 -24.11 12.64
C LEU A 106 14.68 -23.35 11.42
N LYS A 107 15.37 -23.32 10.28
CA LYS A 107 14.98 -22.55 9.08
C LYS A 107 13.55 -22.84 8.63
N ILE A 108 13.16 -24.11 8.60
CA ILE A 108 11.82 -24.52 8.18
C ILE A 108 10.79 -24.06 9.21
N LEU A 109 11.07 -24.23 10.50
CA LEU A 109 10.18 -23.79 11.58
C LEU A 109 9.95 -22.27 11.53
N VAL A 110 11.01 -21.48 11.38
CA VAL A 110 10.92 -20.01 11.23
C VAL A 110 10.07 -19.64 10.02
N LEU A 111 10.25 -20.31 8.89
CA LEU A 111 9.42 -20.08 7.70
C LEU A 111 7.96 -20.43 7.96
N LEU A 112 7.68 -21.56 8.61
CA LEU A 112 6.31 -21.98 8.95
C LEU A 112 5.64 -21.00 9.92
N LEU A 113 6.38 -20.44 10.89
CA LEU A 113 5.87 -19.41 11.79
C LEU A 113 5.46 -18.13 11.03
N PHE A 114 6.27 -17.67 10.09
CA PHE A 114 5.88 -16.53 9.25
C PHE A 114 4.68 -16.86 8.35
N LEU A 115 4.64 -18.06 7.76
CA LEU A 115 3.49 -18.51 6.98
C LEU A 115 2.22 -18.58 7.83
N ALA A 116 2.31 -19.16 9.04
CA ALA A 116 1.18 -19.25 9.96
C ALA A 116 0.58 -17.85 10.26
N GLY A 117 1.43 -16.82 10.41
CA GLY A 117 0.98 -15.45 10.63
C GLY A 117 0.10 -14.88 9.49
N LEU A 118 0.20 -15.41 8.27
CA LEU A 118 -0.62 -14.98 7.13
C LEU A 118 -2.02 -15.63 7.11
N PHE A 119 -2.19 -16.78 7.78
CA PHE A 119 -3.48 -17.49 7.78
C PHE A 119 -4.48 -16.98 8.80
N PHE A 120 -4.02 -16.27 9.83
CA PHE A 120 -4.92 -15.74 10.85
C PHE A 120 -5.44 -14.36 10.45
N PRO A 121 -6.77 -14.18 10.36
CA PRO A 121 -7.33 -12.87 10.11
C PRO A 121 -7.06 -11.93 11.32
N PRO A 122 -6.76 -10.65 11.08
CA PRO A 122 -6.37 -9.71 12.15
C PRO A 122 -7.43 -9.55 13.23
N GLN A 123 -8.69 -9.84 12.93
CA GLN A 123 -9.80 -9.79 13.87
C GLN A 123 -9.64 -10.76 15.06
N VAL A 124 -8.93 -11.87 14.88
CA VAL A 124 -8.75 -12.89 15.93
C VAL A 124 -7.86 -12.38 17.06
N TYR A 125 -6.86 -11.58 16.75
CA TYR A 125 -5.89 -11.11 17.75
C TYR A 125 -5.99 -9.63 18.10
N ILE A 126 -7.07 -8.95 17.69
CA ILE A 126 -7.30 -7.54 18.03
C ILE A 126 -7.34 -7.30 19.55
N VAL A 127 -8.06 -8.16 20.28
CA VAL A 127 -8.23 -8.04 21.74
C VAL A 127 -6.90 -8.21 22.48
N PRO A 128 -6.13 -9.30 22.27
CA PRO A 128 -4.82 -9.43 22.90
C PRO A 128 -3.85 -8.32 22.51
N ILE A 129 -3.85 -7.84 21.24
CA ILE A 129 -3.01 -6.72 20.83
C ILE A 129 -3.40 -5.43 21.54
N TYR A 130 -4.69 -5.15 21.67
CA TYR A 130 -5.18 -3.99 22.41
C TYR A 130 -4.69 -3.99 23.87
N PHE A 131 -4.82 -5.12 24.58
CA PHE A 131 -4.31 -5.23 25.94
C PHE A 131 -2.79 -5.07 26.02
N LEU A 132 -2.04 -5.68 25.10
CA LEU A 132 -0.60 -5.55 25.03
C LEU A 132 -0.19 -4.10 24.78
N ALA A 133 -0.84 -3.42 23.83
CA ALA A 133 -0.58 -2.02 23.51
C ALA A 133 -0.83 -1.09 24.70
N ASN A 134 -1.92 -1.32 25.45
CA ASN A 134 -2.19 -0.57 26.67
C ASN A 134 -1.11 -0.82 27.73
N LYS A 135 -0.74 -2.08 27.97
CA LYS A 135 0.30 -2.46 28.95
C LYS A 135 1.65 -1.81 28.62
N LEU A 136 1.99 -1.73 27.32
CA LEU A 136 3.23 -1.12 26.83
C LEU A 136 3.13 0.41 26.64
N ARG A 137 1.98 1.03 26.92
CA ARG A 137 1.70 2.46 26.69
C ARG A 137 1.84 2.88 25.23
N LEU A 138 1.58 1.96 24.31
CA LEU A 138 1.62 2.18 22.86
C LEU A 138 0.24 2.49 22.26
N TYR A 139 -0.85 2.28 23.00
CA TYR A 139 -2.20 2.60 22.54
C TYR A 139 -2.35 4.10 22.29
N ASN A 140 -3.00 4.46 21.19
CA ASN A 140 -3.21 5.84 20.73
C ASN A 140 -1.89 6.60 20.48
N THR A 141 -0.87 5.92 19.95
CA THR A 141 0.43 6.50 19.57
C THR A 141 0.83 6.07 18.15
N TYR A 142 1.68 6.86 17.50
CA TYR A 142 2.27 6.46 16.22
C TYR A 142 3.08 5.17 16.33
N LEU A 143 3.86 5.01 17.40
CA LEU A 143 4.67 3.80 17.61
C LEU A 143 3.81 2.55 17.71
N GLY A 144 2.64 2.62 18.35
CA GLY A 144 1.70 1.51 18.41
C GLY A 144 1.19 1.09 17.04
N LEU A 145 0.76 2.07 16.22
CA LEU A 145 0.33 1.81 14.85
C LEU A 145 1.47 1.28 13.98
N ILE A 146 2.67 1.87 14.06
CA ILE A 146 3.85 1.43 13.32
C ILE A 146 4.20 -0.01 13.70
N ALA A 147 4.22 -0.34 14.99
CA ALA A 147 4.56 -1.68 15.49
C ALA A 147 3.56 -2.75 14.98
N VAL A 148 2.27 -2.45 15.01
CA VAL A 148 1.24 -3.37 14.51
C VAL A 148 1.37 -3.58 13.01
N HIS A 149 1.55 -2.50 12.22
CA HIS A 149 1.76 -2.62 10.79
C HIS A 149 3.05 -3.39 10.45
N LEU A 150 4.14 -3.11 11.16
CA LEU A 150 5.39 -3.86 11.01
C LEU A 150 5.17 -5.36 11.24
N ALA A 151 4.56 -5.73 12.36
CA ALA A 151 4.32 -7.12 12.72
C ALA A 151 3.42 -7.84 11.69
N TYR A 152 2.35 -7.16 11.24
CA TYR A 152 1.38 -7.73 10.31
C TYR A 152 1.93 -7.89 8.90
N GLN A 153 2.71 -6.93 8.40
CA GLN A 153 3.22 -6.94 7.04
C GLN A 153 4.54 -7.72 6.88
N LEU A 154 5.25 -7.97 7.98
CA LEU A 154 6.57 -8.60 7.96
C LEU A 154 6.58 -10.00 7.33
N PRO A 155 5.64 -10.93 7.65
CA PRO A 155 5.63 -12.28 7.09
C PRO A 155 5.58 -12.29 5.56
N PHE A 156 4.64 -11.54 4.98
CA PHE A 156 4.50 -11.45 3.52
C PHE A 156 5.74 -10.84 2.86
N SER A 157 6.27 -9.77 3.46
CA SER A 157 7.45 -9.07 2.96
C SER A 157 8.69 -9.98 2.93
N ILE A 158 8.89 -10.76 4.00
CA ILE A 158 9.99 -11.74 4.09
C ILE A 158 9.86 -12.79 2.98
N LEU A 159 8.67 -13.37 2.79
CA LEU A 159 8.47 -14.43 1.81
C LEU A 159 8.74 -13.93 0.39
N LEU A 160 8.22 -12.74 0.06
CA LEU A 160 8.41 -12.14 -1.25
C LEU A 160 9.89 -11.82 -1.50
N LEU A 161 10.54 -11.08 -0.60
CA LEU A 161 11.95 -10.70 -0.76
C LEU A 161 12.88 -11.93 -0.75
N ARG A 162 12.60 -12.95 0.09
CA ARG A 162 13.33 -14.21 0.06
C ARG A 162 13.27 -14.89 -1.31
N GLY A 163 12.08 -14.89 -1.95
CA GLY A 163 11.91 -15.42 -3.29
C GLY A 163 12.88 -14.75 -4.27
N PHE A 164 12.95 -13.43 -4.25
CA PHE A 164 13.85 -12.67 -5.12
C PHE A 164 15.33 -12.87 -4.77
N PHE A 165 15.70 -12.83 -3.50
CA PHE A 165 17.08 -13.01 -3.09
C PHE A 165 17.65 -14.37 -3.50
N LYS A 166 16.80 -15.39 -3.58
CA LYS A 166 17.18 -16.73 -4.10
C LYS A 166 17.48 -16.75 -5.61
N THR A 167 16.95 -15.83 -6.39
CA THR A 167 17.22 -15.78 -7.84
C THR A 167 18.60 -15.19 -8.17
N ILE A 168 19.26 -14.52 -7.20
CA ILE A 168 20.60 -13.97 -7.39
C ILE A 168 21.61 -15.13 -7.37
N PRO A 169 22.47 -15.29 -8.41
CA PRO A 169 23.43 -16.37 -8.49
C PRO A 169 24.39 -16.43 -7.29
N SER A 170 24.60 -17.62 -6.72
CA SER A 170 25.53 -17.80 -5.60
C SER A 170 26.96 -17.44 -5.95
N ALA A 171 27.38 -17.66 -7.19
CA ALA A 171 28.70 -17.33 -7.67
C ALA A 171 29.11 -15.86 -7.44
N LEU A 172 28.14 -14.91 -7.49
CA LEU A 172 28.40 -13.51 -7.13
C LEU A 172 28.73 -13.31 -5.66
N LEU A 173 28.14 -14.11 -4.81
CA LEU A 173 28.34 -14.03 -3.36
C LEU A 173 29.65 -14.73 -2.98
N ASP A 174 29.93 -15.87 -3.63
CA ASP A 174 31.16 -16.63 -3.44
C ASP A 174 32.38 -15.80 -3.82
N ALA A 175 32.31 -15.10 -4.97
CA ALA A 175 33.35 -14.15 -5.36
C ALA A 175 33.55 -13.01 -4.34
N ALA A 176 32.47 -12.44 -3.83
CA ALA A 176 32.55 -11.40 -2.80
C ALA A 176 33.14 -11.91 -1.47
N HIS A 177 32.89 -13.17 -1.10
CA HIS A 177 33.52 -13.80 0.06
C HIS A 177 35.04 -13.99 -0.15
N ILE A 178 35.46 -14.41 -1.36
CA ILE A 178 36.88 -14.52 -1.72
C ILE A 178 37.57 -13.14 -1.62
N ASP A 179 36.87 -12.06 -2.03
CA ASP A 179 37.34 -10.67 -1.88
C ASP A 179 37.29 -10.14 -0.43
N GLY A 180 36.94 -10.97 0.58
CA GLY A 180 36.91 -10.62 1.97
C GLY A 180 35.75 -9.71 2.38
N ALA A 181 34.64 -9.69 1.60
CA ALA A 181 33.46 -8.90 1.96
C ALA A 181 32.71 -9.58 3.12
N SER A 182 32.35 -8.78 4.16
CA SER A 182 31.46 -9.23 5.23
C SER A 182 30.02 -9.43 4.73
N GLU A 183 29.24 -10.26 5.42
CA GLU A 183 27.84 -10.55 5.08
C GLU A 183 26.98 -9.29 4.94
N LEU A 184 27.15 -8.34 5.87
CA LEU A 184 26.42 -7.06 5.79
C LEU A 184 26.83 -6.25 4.55
N LYS A 185 28.11 -6.28 4.18
CA LYS A 185 28.61 -5.62 2.97
C LYS A 185 28.05 -6.28 1.71
N ILE A 186 27.94 -7.61 1.69
CA ILE A 186 27.28 -8.38 0.61
C ILE A 186 25.80 -7.98 0.50
N LEU A 187 25.08 -7.97 1.61
CA LEU A 187 23.69 -7.55 1.63
C LEU A 187 23.53 -6.12 1.08
N LEU A 188 24.27 -5.16 1.64
CA LEU A 188 24.08 -3.74 1.31
C LEU A 188 24.61 -3.36 -0.08
N LYS A 189 25.69 -3.97 -0.55
CA LYS A 189 26.36 -3.58 -1.81
C LYS A 189 26.06 -4.48 -2.99
N ILE A 190 25.54 -5.69 -2.77
CA ILE A 190 25.25 -6.64 -3.85
C ILE A 190 23.76 -6.98 -3.89
N ILE A 191 23.23 -7.55 -2.78
CA ILE A 191 21.85 -8.07 -2.76
C ILE A 191 20.82 -6.95 -2.90
N LEU A 192 20.88 -5.91 -2.05
CA LEU A 192 19.89 -4.82 -2.08
C LEU A 192 19.91 -4.06 -3.41
N PRO A 193 21.07 -3.64 -3.99
CA PRO A 193 21.10 -2.98 -5.30
C PRO A 193 20.54 -3.83 -6.43
N LEU A 194 20.84 -5.13 -6.47
CA LEU A 194 20.28 -6.04 -7.47
C LEU A 194 18.77 -6.26 -7.27
N SER A 195 18.28 -6.12 -6.04
CA SER A 195 16.87 -6.32 -5.68
C SER A 195 16.06 -5.02 -5.67
N VAL A 196 16.60 -3.88 -6.06
CA VAL A 196 15.88 -2.59 -6.10
C VAL A 196 14.52 -2.68 -6.79
N PRO A 197 14.35 -3.39 -7.93
CA PRO A 197 13.02 -3.53 -8.55
C PRO A 197 12.01 -4.22 -7.64
N SER A 198 12.41 -5.28 -6.95
CA SER A 198 11.54 -6.05 -6.05
C SER A 198 11.23 -5.31 -4.76
N ILE A 199 12.24 -4.62 -4.20
CA ILE A 199 12.08 -3.76 -3.03
C ILE A 199 11.16 -2.59 -3.36
N GLY A 200 11.30 -1.97 -4.54
CA GLY A 200 10.43 -0.89 -5.00
C GLY A 200 8.99 -1.35 -5.21
N ALA A 201 8.78 -2.54 -5.79
CA ALA A 201 7.45 -3.14 -5.91
C ALA A 201 6.82 -3.40 -4.53
N MET A 202 7.60 -3.96 -3.59
CA MET A 202 7.14 -4.18 -2.22
C MET A 202 6.84 -2.88 -1.48
N ALA A 203 7.63 -1.82 -1.70
CA ALA A 203 7.39 -0.51 -1.11
C ALA A 203 6.04 0.08 -1.52
N ILE A 204 5.66 -0.04 -2.81
CA ILE A 204 4.35 0.41 -3.30
C ILE A 204 3.22 -0.36 -2.61
N LEU A 205 3.33 -1.68 -2.52
CA LEU A 205 2.32 -2.53 -1.88
C LEU A 205 2.15 -2.17 -0.41
N LEU A 206 3.25 -2.12 0.34
CA LEU A 206 3.25 -1.76 1.76
C LEU A 206 2.67 -0.38 1.99
N PHE A 207 3.14 0.62 1.22
CA PHE A 207 2.63 1.98 1.33
C PHE A 207 1.11 2.00 1.12
N THR A 208 0.63 1.35 0.04
CA THR A 208 -0.80 1.34 -0.30
C THR A 208 -1.63 0.63 0.77
N TRP A 209 -1.18 -0.51 1.28
CA TRP A 209 -1.89 -1.25 2.30
C TRP A 209 -1.97 -0.51 3.63
N ILE A 210 -0.84 0.06 4.09
CA ILE A 210 -0.79 0.79 5.36
C ILE A 210 -1.55 2.12 5.25
N TRP A 211 -1.44 2.83 4.13
CA TRP A 211 -2.17 4.07 3.90
C TRP A 211 -3.68 3.89 3.91
N ASN A 212 -4.18 2.82 3.29
CA ASN A 212 -5.61 2.52 3.20
C ASN A 212 -6.14 1.74 4.42
N ASP A 213 -5.31 1.50 5.44
CA ASP A 213 -5.77 0.76 6.61
C ASP A 213 -6.74 1.58 7.47
N TYR A 214 -7.89 1.01 7.68
CA TYR A 214 -8.92 1.51 8.58
C TYR A 214 -8.99 0.69 9.86
N PHE A 215 -8.75 -0.64 9.75
CA PHE A 215 -8.98 -1.59 10.83
C PHE A 215 -8.05 -1.38 12.02
N TRP A 216 -6.74 -1.35 11.78
CA TRP A 216 -5.76 -1.11 12.84
C TRP A 216 -5.82 0.33 13.35
N ALA A 217 -6.06 1.29 12.45
CA ALA A 217 -6.22 2.68 12.84
C ALA A 217 -7.40 2.86 13.81
N LEU A 218 -8.56 2.24 13.52
CA LEU A 218 -9.73 2.29 14.40
C LEU A 218 -9.47 1.59 15.73
N SER A 219 -8.80 0.44 15.68
CA SER A 219 -8.59 -0.42 16.86
C SER A 219 -7.53 0.11 17.82
N MET A 220 -6.52 0.82 17.30
CA MET A 220 -5.33 1.24 18.04
C MET A 220 -5.28 2.72 18.35
N SER A 221 -6.29 3.51 17.94
CA SER A 221 -6.37 4.94 18.22
C SER A 221 -7.80 5.38 18.56
N HIS A 222 -7.92 6.37 19.46
CA HIS A 222 -9.21 6.93 19.87
C HIS A 222 -9.27 8.46 19.73
N SER A 223 -8.16 9.11 19.39
CA SER A 223 -8.11 10.56 19.26
C SER A 223 -7.36 11.01 18.00
N ALA A 224 -7.62 12.21 17.53
CA ALA A 224 -6.97 12.81 16.37
C ALA A 224 -5.43 12.82 16.48
N LYS A 225 -4.86 12.63 17.68
CA LYS A 225 -3.42 12.59 17.91
C LYS A 225 -2.72 11.46 17.12
N ALA A 226 -3.39 10.30 16.96
CA ALA A 226 -2.83 9.14 16.29
C ALA A 226 -3.68 8.62 15.12
N GLN A 227 -4.94 9.06 15.00
CA GLN A 227 -5.84 8.63 13.95
C GLN A 227 -5.32 8.98 12.55
N THR A 228 -5.49 8.03 11.62
CA THR A 228 -5.06 8.18 10.21
C THR A 228 -6.17 8.74 9.35
N ILE A 229 -5.86 9.03 8.07
CA ILE A 229 -6.77 9.65 7.12
C ILE A 229 -8.04 8.84 6.90
N MET A 230 -7.97 7.51 6.93
CA MET A 230 -9.16 6.67 6.74
C MET A 230 -10.18 6.83 7.87
N ILE A 231 -9.72 7.04 9.11
CA ILE A 231 -10.59 7.42 10.23
C ILE A 231 -11.14 8.84 10.04
N GLY A 232 -10.31 9.78 9.59
CA GLY A 232 -10.75 11.15 9.30
C GLY A 232 -11.86 11.20 8.26
N ILE A 233 -11.77 10.40 7.18
CA ILE A 233 -12.83 10.27 6.16
C ILE A 233 -14.10 9.64 6.74
N ALA A 234 -13.95 8.55 7.49
CA ALA A 234 -15.09 7.87 8.09
C ALA A 234 -15.87 8.75 9.09
N ALA A 235 -15.21 9.72 9.73
CA ALA A 235 -15.85 10.67 10.63
C ALA A 235 -16.86 11.60 9.94
N PHE A 236 -16.75 11.81 8.61
CA PHE A 236 -17.73 12.57 7.84
C PHE A 236 -19.03 11.79 7.58
N ARG A 237 -19.00 10.44 7.68
CA ARG A 237 -20.18 9.58 7.54
C ARG A 237 -21.06 9.53 8.80
N GLY A 238 -20.49 9.74 9.98
CA GLY A 238 -21.13 9.43 11.27
C GLY A 238 -21.93 10.57 11.89
N ARG A 239 -21.97 11.77 11.31
CA ARG A 239 -22.72 12.89 11.85
C ARG A 239 -24.02 13.09 11.09
N LEU A 240 -25.14 13.19 11.81
CA LEU A 240 -26.56 13.33 11.50
C LEU A 240 -27.01 13.83 10.09
N VAL A 241 -26.13 14.37 9.27
CA VAL A 241 -26.37 14.75 7.88
C VAL A 241 -25.18 14.25 7.05
N MET A 242 -25.48 13.38 6.12
CA MET A 242 -24.50 12.86 5.17
C MET A 242 -24.06 13.99 4.22
N ASN A 243 -22.82 14.46 4.37
CA ASN A 243 -22.27 15.50 3.50
C ASN A 243 -21.41 14.84 2.42
N TRP A 244 -22.04 14.52 1.30
CA TRP A 244 -21.44 13.83 0.16
C TRP A 244 -20.21 14.54 -0.40
N ASN A 245 -20.28 15.90 -0.48
CA ASN A 245 -19.15 16.69 -0.95
C ASN A 245 -17.94 16.58 -0.03
N ASN A 246 -18.13 16.61 1.30
CA ASN A 246 -17.01 16.47 2.24
C ASN A 246 -16.39 15.07 2.16
N GLU A 247 -17.19 14.02 2.02
CA GLU A 247 -16.69 12.66 1.85
C GLU A 247 -15.93 12.50 0.52
N ALA A 248 -16.47 12.99 -0.57
CA ALA A 248 -15.82 12.94 -1.88
C ALA A 248 -14.52 13.75 -1.90
N THR A 249 -14.54 14.97 -1.31
CA THR A 249 -13.37 15.84 -1.25
C THR A 249 -12.25 15.24 -0.40
N SER A 250 -12.59 14.69 0.77
CA SER A 250 -11.58 14.04 1.63
C SER A 250 -11.04 12.75 1.00
N SER A 251 -11.88 11.99 0.32
CA SER A 251 -11.47 10.81 -0.45
C SER A 251 -10.57 11.19 -1.63
N PHE A 252 -10.87 12.29 -2.34
CA PHE A 252 -10.01 12.83 -3.40
C PHE A 252 -8.61 13.18 -2.86
N ILE A 253 -8.54 13.87 -1.72
CA ILE A 253 -7.26 14.20 -1.07
C ILE A 253 -6.52 12.90 -0.67
N ALA A 254 -7.23 11.93 -0.11
CA ALA A 254 -6.65 10.68 0.37
C ALA A 254 -6.08 9.80 -0.74
N MET A 255 -6.61 9.87 -1.97
CA MET A 255 -6.09 9.06 -3.08
C MET A 255 -4.80 9.62 -3.68
N LEU A 256 -4.46 10.90 -3.45
CA LEU A 256 -3.28 11.53 -4.05
C LEU A 256 -1.95 10.88 -3.63
N PRO A 257 -1.66 10.65 -2.32
CA PRO A 257 -0.37 10.06 -1.92
C PRO A 257 -0.11 8.66 -2.49
N PRO A 258 -1.05 7.69 -2.48
CA PRO A 258 -0.86 6.41 -3.15
C PRO A 258 -0.65 6.53 -4.66
N LEU A 259 -1.36 7.44 -5.33
CA LEU A 259 -1.16 7.70 -6.76
C LEU A 259 0.23 8.26 -7.04
N ILE A 260 0.66 9.26 -6.27
CA ILE A 260 2.01 9.83 -6.38
C ILE A 260 3.06 8.74 -6.17
N MET A 261 2.90 7.92 -5.12
CA MET A 261 3.80 6.81 -4.84
C MET A 261 3.85 5.80 -6.00
N PHE A 262 2.69 5.43 -6.55
CA PHE A 262 2.61 4.54 -7.70
C PHE A 262 3.33 5.12 -8.93
N PHE A 263 3.05 6.36 -9.32
CA PHE A 263 3.68 6.99 -10.48
C PHE A 263 5.19 7.17 -10.31
N ALA A 264 5.65 7.49 -9.10
CA ALA A 264 7.08 7.63 -8.81
C ALA A 264 7.84 6.29 -8.95
N PHE A 265 7.20 5.18 -8.54
CA PHE A 265 7.85 3.87 -8.45
C PHE A 265 7.36 2.84 -9.47
N GLN A 266 6.41 3.15 -10.38
CA GLN A 266 5.80 2.21 -11.34
C GLN A 266 6.82 1.43 -12.19
N LYS A 267 7.94 2.06 -12.55
CA LYS A 267 9.03 1.40 -13.30
C LYS A 267 9.62 0.18 -12.57
N PHE A 268 9.67 0.24 -11.25
CA PHE A 268 10.14 -0.86 -10.42
C PHE A 268 9.09 -1.96 -10.31
N PHE A 269 7.82 -1.60 -10.21
CA PHE A 269 6.70 -2.53 -10.18
C PHE A 269 6.66 -3.38 -11.47
N ILE A 270 6.73 -2.74 -12.64
CA ILE A 270 6.72 -3.44 -13.94
C ILE A 270 7.92 -4.40 -14.07
N LYS A 271 9.11 -3.97 -13.64
CA LYS A 271 10.32 -4.82 -13.65
C LYS A 271 10.22 -5.96 -12.63
N GLY A 272 9.73 -5.69 -11.42
CA GLY A 272 9.59 -6.68 -10.36
C GLY A 272 8.61 -7.81 -10.72
N VAL A 273 7.47 -7.47 -11.31
CA VAL A 273 6.47 -8.47 -11.77
C VAL A 273 7.03 -9.35 -12.89
N ARG A 274 7.78 -8.77 -13.84
CA ARG A 274 8.42 -9.55 -14.92
C ARG A 274 9.46 -10.53 -14.38
N MET A 275 10.26 -10.16 -13.41
CA MET A 275 11.28 -11.03 -12.80
C MET A 275 10.67 -12.18 -11.99
N GLY A 276 9.49 -12.00 -11.39
CA GLY A 276 8.78 -13.04 -10.66
C GLY A 276 7.98 -14.01 -11.55
N GLY A 277 7.71 -13.64 -12.80
CA GLY A 277 6.90 -14.44 -13.74
C GLY A 277 7.69 -15.29 -14.76
N ILE A 278 9.01 -15.17 -14.78
CA ILE A 278 9.86 -15.98 -15.67
C ILE A 278 10.31 -17.23 -14.87
N LYS A 279 9.55 -18.30 -15.06
CA LYS A 279 10.02 -19.69 -14.85
C LYS A 279 10.35 -20.30 -16.18
#